data_1e0373ca265358739b72ea33d3da6df0
#
_entry.id   1e0373ca265358739b72ea33d3da6df0
#
_cell.length_a   1.000
_cell.length_b   1.000
_cell.length_c   1.000
_cell.angle_alpha   90.00
_cell.angle_beta   90.00
_cell.angle_gamma   90.00
#
_symmetry.space_group_name_H-M   'P 1'
#
loop_
_entity.id
_entity.type
_entity.pdbx_description
1 polymer ?
#
loop_
_entity_poly.entity_id
_entity_poly.type
_entity_poly.pdbx_seq_one_letter_code
_entity_poly.pdbx_strand_id
1 'polypeptide(L)'
;MPSILFLLFKSPHEFGTSLQMIDKIAGDSERAAILFEDAAYYAVDQKQGGRLLASAKQVFVMSDDLQAKGFGGKAMPGFKEIEYPEAVELIMERFDQTITL
;
A
#
# COMPACT_ATOMS: atom_id res chain seq x y z
N MET A 1 17.26 -0.23 11.60
CA MET A 1 15.89 0.08 12.04
C MET A 1 14.93 -0.98 11.56
N PRO A 2 13.99 -1.44 12.41
CA PRO A 2 13.00 -2.41 11.95
C PRO A 2 12.18 -1.82 10.81
N SER A 3 11.72 -2.70 9.93
CA SER A 3 10.90 -2.29 8.80
C SER A 3 9.68 -3.20 8.70
N ILE A 4 8.54 -2.61 8.39
CA ILE A 4 7.27 -3.31 8.31
C ILE A 4 6.61 -3.04 6.97
N LEU A 5 6.17 -4.10 6.31
CA LEU A 5 5.41 -4.03 5.08
C LEU A 5 3.95 -4.36 5.40
N PHE A 6 3.05 -3.45 5.07
CA PHE A 6 1.61 -3.65 5.25
C PHE A 6 0.99 -4.08 3.93
N LEU A 7 0.16 -5.12 3.98
CA LEU A 7 -0.60 -5.57 2.81
C LEU A 7 -2.05 -5.13 2.98
N LEU A 8 -2.54 -4.30 2.09
CA LEU A 8 -3.89 -3.75 2.14
C LEU A 8 -4.72 -4.33 1.00
N PHE A 9 -5.91 -4.81 1.33
CA PHE A 9 -6.82 -5.43 0.37
C PHE A 9 -8.16 -4.72 0.25
N LYS A 10 -8.53 -3.92 1.24
CA LYS A 10 -9.85 -3.30 1.31
C LYS A 10 -9.82 -1.88 0.74
N SER A 11 -10.96 -1.44 0.20
CA SER A 11 -11.07 -0.11 -0.36
C SER A 11 -10.90 0.97 0.71
N PRO A 12 -10.53 2.20 0.30
CA PRO A 12 -10.39 3.32 1.25
C PRO A 12 -11.66 3.59 2.05
N HIS A 13 -12.83 3.33 1.46
CA HIS A 13 -14.10 3.61 2.11
C HIS A 13 -14.42 2.63 3.24
N GLU A 14 -13.94 1.41 3.13
CA GLU A 14 -14.12 0.39 4.16
C GLU A 14 -13.07 0.49 5.27
N PHE A 15 -12.03 1.26 5.05
CA PHE A 15 -10.79 1.12 5.78
C PHE A 15 -10.29 2.42 6.41
N GLY A 16 -11.19 3.40 6.58
CA GLY A 16 -10.82 4.71 7.07
C GLY A 16 -10.08 4.72 8.40
N THR A 17 -10.36 3.75 9.29
CA THR A 17 -9.72 3.67 10.60
C THR A 17 -8.40 2.93 10.57
N SER A 18 -8.11 2.18 9.52
CA SER A 18 -6.93 1.31 9.50
C SER A 18 -5.64 2.03 9.22
N LEU A 19 -5.71 3.21 8.62
CA LEU A 19 -4.51 4.03 8.46
C LEU A 19 -3.94 4.42 9.82
N GLN A 20 -4.80 4.64 10.81
CA GLN A 20 -4.36 4.88 12.19
C GLN A 20 -3.66 3.66 12.77
N MET A 21 -4.10 2.47 12.40
CA MET A 21 -3.48 1.24 12.86
C MET A 21 -2.06 1.07 12.30
N ILE A 22 -1.83 1.52 11.08
CA ILE A 22 -0.48 1.52 10.52
C ILE A 22 0.46 2.30 11.43
N ASP A 23 0.07 3.50 11.81
CA ASP A 23 0.90 4.33 12.68
C ASP A 23 1.11 3.70 14.05
N LYS A 24 0.06 3.11 14.62
CA LYS A 24 0.15 2.47 15.94
C LYS A 24 1.06 1.24 15.92
N ILE A 25 0.91 0.39 14.92
CA ILE A 25 1.68 -0.84 14.83
C ILE A 25 3.14 -0.54 14.51
N ALA A 26 3.38 0.36 13.57
CA ALA A 26 4.73 0.63 13.10
C ALA A 26 5.56 1.43 14.11
N GLY A 27 4.93 2.33 14.87
CA GLY A 27 5.66 3.18 15.80
C GLY A 27 6.78 3.94 15.07
N ASP A 28 8.02 3.69 15.47
CA ASP A 28 9.19 4.32 14.86
C ASP A 28 9.79 3.50 13.70
N SER A 29 9.20 2.36 13.38
CA SER A 29 9.70 1.49 12.31
C SER A 29 9.51 2.13 10.94
N GLU A 30 10.41 1.81 10.00
CA GLU A 30 10.16 2.13 8.61
C GLU A 30 8.96 1.34 8.13
N ARG A 31 8.15 1.97 7.30
CA ARG A 31 6.91 1.36 6.86
C ARG A 31 6.67 1.57 5.38
N ALA A 32 6.16 0.53 4.75
CA ALA A 32 5.73 0.55 3.37
C ALA A 32 4.40 -0.18 3.26
N ALA A 33 3.72 -0.03 2.14
CA ALA A 33 2.46 -0.71 1.90
C ALA A 33 2.38 -1.20 0.47
N ILE A 34 1.73 -2.34 0.27
CA ILE A 34 1.36 -2.81 -1.06
C ILE A 34 -0.17 -2.86 -1.11
N LEU A 35 -0.73 -2.29 -2.16
CA LEU A 35 -2.16 -2.22 -2.38
C LEU A 35 -2.59 -3.33 -3.34
N PHE A 36 -3.46 -4.22 -2.85
CA PHE A 36 -4.02 -5.33 -3.63
C PHE A 36 -5.52 -5.12 -3.79
N GLU A 37 -6.08 -5.66 -4.86
CA GLU A 37 -7.52 -5.71 -5.08
C GLU A 37 -8.17 -4.33 -4.90
N ASP A 38 -9.18 -4.21 -4.04
CA ASP A 38 -9.89 -2.94 -3.86
C ASP A 38 -9.05 -1.84 -3.21
N ALA A 39 -7.96 -2.20 -2.53
CA ALA A 39 -7.05 -1.20 -2.00
C ALA A 39 -6.33 -0.41 -3.10
N ALA A 40 -6.32 -0.92 -4.34
CA ALA A 40 -5.77 -0.18 -5.46
C ALA A 40 -6.42 1.19 -5.66
N TYR A 41 -7.67 1.38 -5.20
CA TYR A 41 -8.33 2.68 -5.28
C TYR A 41 -7.59 3.79 -4.53
N TYR A 42 -6.80 3.48 -3.52
CA TYR A 42 -5.96 4.51 -2.87
C TYR A 42 -5.05 5.22 -3.86
N ALA A 43 -4.58 4.50 -4.87
CA ALA A 43 -3.62 5.06 -5.82
C ALA A 43 -4.23 6.09 -6.78
N VAL A 44 -5.57 6.16 -6.83
CA VAL A 44 -6.28 7.10 -7.70
C VAL A 44 -7.24 8.01 -6.93
N ASP A 45 -7.28 7.90 -5.61
CA ASP A 45 -8.11 8.74 -4.75
C ASP A 45 -7.22 9.79 -4.08
N GLN A 46 -7.39 11.04 -4.49
CA GLN A 46 -6.50 12.12 -4.06
C GLN A 46 -6.47 12.30 -2.53
N LYS A 47 -7.65 12.24 -1.91
CA LYS A 47 -7.77 12.45 -0.46
C LYS A 47 -7.25 11.25 0.32
N GLN A 48 -7.76 10.08 0.02
CA GLN A 48 -7.40 8.87 0.77
C GLN A 48 -5.97 8.43 0.46
N GLY A 49 -5.56 8.55 -0.79
CA GLY A 49 -4.18 8.26 -1.18
C GLY A 49 -3.19 9.19 -0.50
N GLY A 50 -3.52 10.46 -0.39
CA GLY A 50 -2.67 11.42 0.32
C GLY A 50 -2.52 11.07 1.80
N ARG A 51 -3.60 10.60 2.43
CA ARG A 51 -3.55 10.15 3.83
C ARG A 51 -2.65 8.92 3.98
N LEU A 52 -2.74 8.00 3.04
CA LEU A 52 -1.89 6.81 3.07
C LEU A 52 -0.42 7.17 2.90
N LEU A 53 -0.10 8.06 1.96
CA LEU A 53 1.27 8.51 1.75
C LEU A 53 1.84 9.23 2.96
N ALA A 54 1.00 9.87 3.77
CA ALA A 54 1.44 10.47 5.02
C ALA A 54 1.82 9.43 6.07
N SER A 55 1.22 8.23 5.99
CA SER A 55 1.47 7.15 6.95
C SER A 55 2.55 6.17 6.50
N ALA A 56 2.85 6.08 5.20
CA ALA A 56 3.85 5.15 4.68
C ALA A 56 4.66 5.83 3.59
N LYS A 57 5.99 5.77 3.72
CA LYS A 57 6.89 6.46 2.77
C LYS A 57 6.90 5.81 1.40
N GLN A 58 6.75 4.50 1.35
CA GLN A 58 6.79 3.76 0.10
C GLN A 58 5.47 3.03 -0.05
N VAL A 59 4.73 3.35 -1.09
CA VAL A 59 3.45 2.69 -1.37
C VAL A 59 3.49 2.13 -2.78
N PHE A 60 3.28 0.83 -2.86
CA PHE A 60 3.24 0.08 -4.11
C PHE A 60 1.80 -0.30 -4.40
N VAL A 61 1.45 -0.41 -5.67
CA VAL A 61 0.13 -0.86 -6.08
C VAL A 61 0.28 -1.92 -7.16
N MET A 62 -0.53 -2.98 -7.05
CA MET A 62 -0.48 -4.05 -8.04
C MET A 62 -1.03 -3.56 -9.37
N SER A 63 -0.21 -3.65 -10.40
CA SER A 63 -0.56 -3.20 -11.74
C SER A 63 -1.81 -3.90 -12.26
N ASP A 64 -1.91 -5.22 -12.06
CA ASP A 64 -3.07 -5.99 -12.52
C ASP A 64 -4.36 -5.51 -11.87
N ASP A 65 -4.32 -5.16 -10.59
CA ASP A 65 -5.50 -4.68 -9.87
C ASP A 65 -5.93 -3.31 -10.35
N LEU A 66 -4.99 -2.42 -10.64
CA LEU A 66 -5.32 -1.12 -11.24
C LEU A 66 -5.96 -1.28 -12.61
N GLN A 67 -5.41 -2.18 -13.45
CA GLN A 67 -5.98 -2.44 -14.76
C GLN A 67 -7.39 -3.01 -14.65
N ALA A 68 -7.61 -3.92 -13.72
CA ALA A 68 -8.93 -4.52 -13.51
C ALA A 68 -9.97 -3.48 -13.10
N LYS A 69 -9.54 -2.41 -12.42
CA LYS A 69 -10.42 -1.30 -12.02
C LYS A 69 -10.56 -0.22 -13.10
N GLY A 70 -9.87 -0.36 -14.23
CA GLY A 70 -9.91 0.63 -15.30
C GLY A 70 -8.91 1.78 -15.14
N PHE A 71 -7.96 1.67 -14.23
CA PHE A 71 -7.01 2.74 -13.93
C PHE A 71 -5.55 2.38 -14.23
N GLY A 72 -5.32 1.41 -15.13
CA GLY A 72 -3.96 1.03 -15.50
C GLY A 72 -3.15 2.25 -15.96
N GLY A 73 -1.96 2.41 -15.40
CA GLY A 73 -1.07 3.53 -15.72
C GLY A 73 -1.49 4.88 -15.15
N LYS A 74 -2.53 4.92 -14.30
CA LYS A 74 -3.08 6.18 -13.77
C LYS A 74 -2.81 6.40 -12.29
N ALA A 75 -1.90 5.63 -11.70
CA ALA A 75 -1.55 5.85 -10.30
C ALA A 75 -0.97 7.24 -10.10
N MET A 76 -1.38 7.89 -9.02
CA MET A 76 -0.87 9.22 -8.66
C MET A 76 0.61 9.17 -8.30
N PRO A 77 1.33 10.31 -8.37
CA PRO A 77 2.70 10.38 -7.88
C PRO A 77 2.79 9.88 -6.43
N GLY A 78 3.84 9.14 -6.14
CA GLY A 78 4.02 8.53 -4.82
C GLY A 78 3.59 7.08 -4.75
N PHE A 79 2.81 6.61 -5.72
CA PHE A 79 2.39 5.21 -5.81
C PHE A 79 3.13 4.54 -6.95
N LYS A 80 3.88 3.49 -6.64
CA LYS A 80 4.63 2.76 -7.66
C LYS A 80 3.87 1.51 -8.08
N GLU A 81 3.57 1.40 -9.37
CA GLU A 81 2.93 0.20 -9.90
C GLU A 81 3.96 -0.91 -9.99
N ILE A 82 3.59 -2.09 -9.48
CA ILE A 82 4.46 -3.26 -9.49
C ILE A 82 3.71 -4.49 -9.98
N GLU A 83 4.47 -5.51 -10.38
CA GLU A 83 3.94 -6.79 -10.79
C GLU A 83 4.24 -7.84 -9.73
N TYR A 84 3.67 -9.03 -9.88
CA TYR A 84 3.79 -10.10 -8.88
C TYR A 84 5.23 -10.43 -8.49
N PRO A 85 6.18 -10.56 -9.41
CA PRO A 85 7.55 -10.88 -9.00
C PRO A 85 8.14 -9.85 -8.03
N GLU A 86 7.87 -8.57 -8.26
CA GLU A 86 8.33 -7.53 -7.35
C GLU A 86 7.64 -7.60 -6.00
N ALA A 87 6.33 -7.89 -5.99
CA ALA A 87 5.59 -8.02 -4.74
C ALA A 87 6.14 -9.18 -3.90
N VAL A 88 6.41 -10.32 -4.54
CA VAL A 88 6.99 -11.47 -3.84
C VAL A 88 8.34 -11.12 -3.25
N GLU A 89 9.18 -10.44 -4.00
CA GLU A 89 10.50 -10.02 -3.50
C GLU A 89 10.38 -9.09 -2.29
N LEU A 90 9.46 -8.12 -2.34
CA LEU A 90 9.23 -7.21 -1.23
C LEU A 90 8.80 -7.96 0.04
N ILE A 91 7.87 -8.91 -0.11
CA ILE A 91 7.34 -9.67 1.01
C ILE A 91 8.41 -10.60 1.60
N MET A 92 9.16 -11.28 0.76
CA MET A 92 10.07 -12.33 1.19
C MET A 92 11.44 -11.82 1.63
N GLU A 93 11.92 -10.71 1.09
CA GLU A 93 13.32 -10.35 1.21
C GLU A 93 13.62 -8.94 1.71
N ARG A 94 12.68 -8.01 1.62
CA ARG A 94 12.99 -6.59 1.81
C ARG A 94 12.59 -6.01 3.15
N PHE A 95 11.70 -6.65 3.89
CA PHE A 95 11.19 -6.12 5.15
C PHE A 95 11.29 -7.14 6.27
N ASP A 96 11.49 -6.66 7.49
CA ASP A 96 11.62 -7.53 8.66
C ASP A 96 10.31 -8.22 9.01
N GLN A 97 9.19 -7.53 8.83
CA GLN A 97 7.85 -8.05 9.10
C GLN A 97 6.90 -7.70 7.99
N THR A 98 5.91 -8.56 7.78
CA THR A 98 4.82 -8.32 6.86
C THR A 98 3.50 -8.52 7.61
N ILE A 99 2.62 -7.51 7.56
CA ILE A 99 1.35 -7.52 8.28
C ILE A 99 0.23 -7.26 7.30
N THR A 100 -0.78 -8.13 7.30
CA THR A 100 -1.98 -7.94 6.50
C THR A 100 -3.04 -7.22 7.34
N LEU A 101 -3.57 -6.15 6.79
CA LEU A 101 -4.62 -5.38 7.45
C LEU A 101 -5.98 -5.55 6.78
#